data_bb82b2ed8df1e211ad96cb629925663d
#
_entry.id   bb82b2ed8df1e211ad96cb629925663d
#
_cell.length_a   1.000
_cell.length_b   1.000
_cell.length_c   1.000
_cell.angle_alpha   90.00
_cell.angle_beta   90.00
_cell.angle_gamma   90.00
#
_symmetry.space_group_name_H-M   'P 1'
#
loop_
_entity.id
_entity.type
_entity.pdbx_description
1 polymer ?
#
loop_
_entity_poly.entity_id
_entity_poly.type
_entity_poly.pdbx_seq_one_letter_code
_entity_poly.pdbx_strand_id
1 'polypeptide(L)'
;MHIERIERIIGSDSGQMAYFKRDRERHTVIFQYYRRELIETVEFLTQSIIPSEINQYVFVFVGAAPGYDVAYLRQLFPALKFILFDPKPISQDIDGDTEIHQELFTDDFARQLSARYKKKKILLQCYTRISSKRFEENLSMIRNWHSILGVHRGAYEMTLPYDSDGSSLFLKGALYFPVWSKPAGADCRLITDFDTNKLVRYSHRYHEEAMAYFNCVTRTSIYTKNELHLPSIYDACYDCTAERQILSEYVCDFLCVKHGSDAYKKKMKELCTDISAYFKDNCPQLPDWFVGW
;
A
#
# COMPACT_ATOMS: atom_id res chain seq x y z
N MET A 1 -16.27 -4.82 21.10
CA MET A 1 -15.12 -5.53 20.54
C MET A 1 -14.04 -4.48 20.30
N HIS A 2 -12.99 -4.44 21.10
CA HIS A 2 -11.82 -3.63 20.79
C HIS A 2 -10.97 -4.45 19.81
N ILE A 3 -10.90 -4.01 18.54
CA ILE A 3 -9.80 -4.46 17.69
C ILE A 3 -8.56 -3.84 18.33
N GLU A 4 -7.66 -4.67 18.83
CA GLU A 4 -6.39 -4.21 19.35
C GLU A 4 -5.68 -3.50 18.22
N ARG A 5 -5.49 -2.19 18.36
CA ARG A 5 -4.92 -1.36 17.29
C ARG A 5 -3.43 -1.67 17.22
N ILE A 6 -3.02 -2.29 16.13
CA ILE A 6 -1.62 -2.55 15.87
C ILE A 6 -0.96 -1.31 15.27
N GLU A 7 0.32 -1.15 15.57
CA GLU A 7 1.11 -0.08 15.00
C GLU A 7 1.38 -0.35 13.53
N ARG A 8 1.05 0.63 12.69
CA ARG A 8 1.25 0.57 11.24
C ARG A 8 2.37 1.48 10.75
N ILE A 9 2.84 2.40 11.58
CA ILE A 9 3.78 3.45 11.20
C ILE A 9 5.14 3.20 11.84
N ILE A 10 6.20 3.34 11.06
CA ILE A 10 7.57 3.37 11.53
C ILE A 10 7.82 4.74 12.17
N GLY A 11 7.77 4.80 13.49
CA GLY A 11 7.95 6.02 14.28
C GLY A 11 9.20 5.97 15.15
N SER A 12 9.48 7.08 15.85
CA SER A 12 10.64 7.18 16.77
C SER A 12 10.68 6.10 17.86
N ASP A 13 9.50 5.53 18.17
CA ASP A 13 9.33 4.56 19.24
C ASP A 13 9.28 3.10 18.71
N SER A 14 9.43 2.93 17.38
CA SER A 14 9.48 1.58 16.78
C SER A 14 10.68 0.82 17.30
N GLY A 15 10.47 -0.45 17.66
CA GLY A 15 11.53 -1.34 18.08
C GLY A 15 12.61 -1.46 17.01
N GLN A 16 13.84 -1.64 17.44
CA GLN A 16 15.03 -1.72 16.58
C GLN A 16 15.84 -2.96 16.94
N MET A 17 16.40 -3.60 15.93
CA MET A 17 17.40 -4.66 16.09
C MET A 17 18.36 -4.65 14.89
N ALA A 18 19.61 -5.01 15.14
CA ALA A 18 20.58 -5.14 14.06
C ALA A 18 20.10 -6.15 13.02
N TYR A 19 20.14 -5.76 11.75
CA TYR A 19 19.88 -6.69 10.67
C TYR A 19 21.03 -7.70 10.58
N PHE A 20 20.67 -8.96 10.38
CA PHE A 20 21.63 -10.00 10.02
C PHE A 20 21.00 -10.90 8.95
N LYS A 21 21.77 -11.15 7.92
CA LYS A 21 21.35 -12.04 6.84
C LYS A 21 21.14 -13.46 7.38
N ARG A 22 20.00 -14.05 7.12
CA ARG A 22 19.68 -15.42 7.51
C ARG A 22 19.89 -16.34 6.31
N ASP A 23 20.62 -17.42 6.50
CA ASP A 23 20.88 -18.38 5.43
C ASP A 23 19.63 -19.21 5.05
N ARG A 24 18.71 -19.37 6.00
CA ARG A 24 17.43 -20.07 5.78
C ARG A 24 16.33 -19.40 6.61
N GLU A 25 15.57 -18.53 5.99
CA GLU A 25 14.33 -18.06 6.61
C GLU A 25 13.27 -19.14 6.45
N ARG A 26 12.78 -19.66 7.58
CA ARG A 26 11.56 -20.45 7.57
C ARG A 26 10.42 -19.46 7.24
N HIS A 27 9.69 -19.75 6.19
CA HIS A 27 8.53 -18.96 5.80
C HIS A 27 7.44 -19.15 6.83
N THR A 28 7.44 -18.31 7.86
CA THR A 28 6.41 -18.28 8.90
C THR A 28 5.24 -17.36 8.51
N VAL A 29 5.35 -16.68 7.39
CA VAL A 29 4.37 -15.71 6.90
C VAL A 29 4.01 -16.01 5.46
N ILE A 30 2.74 -15.78 5.12
CA ILE A 30 2.23 -15.95 3.76
C ILE A 30 2.49 -14.66 2.99
N PHE A 31 3.18 -14.76 1.86
CA PHE A 31 3.36 -13.64 0.95
C PHE A 31 2.24 -13.63 -0.09
N GLN A 32 1.50 -12.52 -0.18
CA GLN A 32 0.43 -12.34 -1.16
C GLN A 32 0.58 -10.98 -1.86
N TYR A 33 1.36 -10.94 -2.94
CA TYR A 33 1.76 -9.71 -3.62
C TYR A 33 0.57 -8.82 -4.00
N TYR A 34 -0.40 -9.32 -4.77
CA TYR A 34 -1.53 -8.51 -5.23
C TYR A 34 -2.50 -8.15 -4.11
N ARG A 35 -2.64 -9.01 -3.11
CA ARG A 35 -3.42 -8.70 -1.91
C ARG A 35 -2.76 -7.58 -1.10
N ARG A 36 -1.44 -7.61 -0.98
CA ARG A 36 -0.68 -6.52 -0.37
C ARG A 36 -0.99 -5.20 -1.06
N GLU A 37 -0.86 -5.16 -2.41
CA GLU A 37 -1.11 -3.96 -3.19
C GLU A 37 -2.53 -3.43 -2.98
N LEU A 38 -3.54 -4.31 -3.02
CA LEU A 38 -4.92 -3.94 -2.72
C LEU A 38 -5.07 -3.30 -1.32
N ILE A 39 -4.65 -4.04 -0.29
CA ILE A 39 -4.91 -3.63 1.11
C ILE A 39 -4.19 -2.33 1.45
N GLU A 40 -2.92 -2.19 1.05
CA GLU A 40 -2.16 -0.97 1.24
C GLU A 40 -2.73 0.22 0.45
N THR A 41 -3.33 -0.02 -0.71
CA THR A 41 -4.01 1.04 -1.49
C THR A 41 -5.35 1.40 -0.88
N VAL A 42 -6.11 0.45 -0.33
CA VAL A 42 -7.31 0.73 0.46
C VAL A 42 -6.97 1.61 1.68
N GLU A 43 -5.88 1.28 2.42
CA GLU A 43 -5.39 2.10 3.53
C GLU A 43 -5.12 3.55 3.07
N PHE A 44 -4.38 3.72 1.99
CA PHE A 44 -4.04 5.03 1.44
C PHE A 44 -5.28 5.83 1.01
N LEU A 45 -6.18 5.21 0.24
CA LEU A 45 -7.37 5.90 -0.28
C LEU A 45 -8.36 6.25 0.84
N THR A 46 -8.58 5.33 1.78
CA THR A 46 -9.46 5.57 2.95
C THR A 46 -8.98 6.74 3.78
N GLN A 47 -7.69 6.84 4.03
CA GLN A 47 -7.09 7.93 4.81
C GLN A 47 -6.96 9.25 4.03
N SER A 48 -7.12 9.24 2.71
CA SER A 48 -6.87 10.41 1.85
C SER A 48 -8.14 11.07 1.33
N ILE A 49 -9.24 10.33 1.25
CA ILE A 49 -10.48 10.78 0.62
C ILE A 49 -11.52 11.11 1.69
N ILE A 50 -12.15 12.26 1.58
CA ILE A 50 -13.39 12.57 2.29
C ILE A 50 -14.53 11.95 1.47
N PRO A 51 -15.27 10.93 1.97
CA PRO A 51 -16.20 10.16 1.17
C PRO A 51 -17.29 11.00 0.47
N SER A 52 -17.82 12.03 1.15
CA SER A 52 -18.82 12.96 0.60
C SER A 52 -18.27 13.82 -0.55
N GLU A 53 -16.94 13.93 -0.67
CA GLU A 53 -16.25 14.74 -1.69
C GLU A 53 -15.51 13.87 -2.73
N ILE A 54 -15.77 12.57 -2.81
CA ILE A 54 -15.02 11.63 -3.64
C ILE A 54 -14.87 12.10 -5.10
N ASN A 55 -15.90 12.75 -5.63
CA ASN A 55 -15.88 13.32 -6.98
C ASN A 55 -14.87 14.48 -7.16
N GLN A 56 -14.31 15.01 -6.09
CA GLN A 56 -13.25 16.04 -6.16
C GLN A 56 -11.85 15.42 -6.32
N TYR A 57 -11.73 14.10 -6.20
CA TYR A 57 -10.46 13.41 -6.26
C TYR A 57 -10.23 12.73 -7.62
N VAL A 58 -8.97 12.61 -7.98
CA VAL A 58 -8.49 11.80 -9.10
C VAL A 58 -7.33 10.97 -8.61
N PHE A 59 -7.37 9.68 -8.83
CA PHE A 59 -6.32 8.75 -8.43
C PHE A 59 -5.48 8.37 -9.64
N VAL A 60 -4.21 8.78 -9.61
CA VAL A 60 -3.20 8.46 -10.63
C VAL A 60 -2.33 7.33 -10.08
N PHE A 61 -2.28 6.20 -10.77
CA PHE A 61 -1.50 5.06 -10.38
C PHE A 61 -0.45 4.73 -11.44
N VAL A 62 0.82 4.92 -11.10
CA VAL A 62 1.98 4.63 -11.96
C VAL A 62 2.61 3.30 -11.52
N GLY A 63 2.75 2.37 -12.47
CA GLY A 63 3.18 0.99 -12.20
C GLY A 63 1.98 0.08 -11.88
N ALA A 64 0.85 0.28 -12.56
CA ALA A 64 -0.41 -0.38 -12.24
C ALA A 64 -0.57 -1.80 -12.82
N ALA A 65 0.34 -2.27 -13.68
CA ALA A 65 0.22 -3.60 -14.28
C ALA A 65 0.59 -4.72 -13.29
N PRO A 66 -0.09 -5.86 -13.36
CA PRO A 66 -1.15 -6.24 -14.32
C PRO A 66 -2.57 -5.79 -13.94
N GLY A 67 -2.77 -5.09 -12.80
CA GLY A 67 -4.03 -4.46 -12.42
C GLY A 67 -5.06 -5.37 -11.74
N TYR A 68 -4.69 -6.56 -11.24
CA TYR A 68 -5.61 -7.44 -10.50
C TYR A 68 -6.19 -6.77 -9.25
N ASP A 69 -5.36 -6.02 -8.52
CA ASP A 69 -5.77 -5.21 -7.37
C ASP A 69 -6.68 -4.05 -7.79
N VAL A 70 -6.39 -3.42 -8.93
CA VAL A 70 -7.15 -2.25 -9.42
C VAL A 70 -8.57 -2.62 -9.78
N ALA A 71 -8.80 -3.79 -10.39
CA ALA A 71 -10.15 -4.26 -10.71
C ALA A 71 -11.02 -4.39 -9.45
N TYR A 72 -10.45 -4.84 -8.33
CA TYR A 72 -11.17 -4.89 -7.05
C TYR A 72 -11.28 -3.50 -6.40
N LEU A 73 -10.26 -2.65 -6.49
CA LEU A 73 -10.33 -1.26 -6.01
C LEU A 73 -11.45 -0.46 -6.66
N ARG A 74 -11.71 -0.70 -7.95
CA ARG A 74 -12.85 -0.09 -8.65
C ARG A 74 -14.20 -0.44 -8.00
N GLN A 75 -14.36 -1.67 -7.50
CA GLN A 75 -15.57 -2.09 -6.77
C GLN A 75 -15.70 -1.39 -5.42
N LEU A 76 -14.57 -1.16 -4.73
CA LEU A 76 -14.56 -0.47 -3.44
C LEU A 76 -14.77 1.04 -3.56
N PHE A 77 -14.24 1.65 -4.62
CA PHE A 77 -14.28 3.10 -4.85
C PHE A 77 -14.91 3.45 -6.21
N PRO A 78 -16.18 3.07 -6.46
CA PRO A 78 -16.79 3.15 -7.79
C PRO A 78 -16.93 4.59 -8.32
N ALA A 79 -17.04 5.59 -7.44
CA ALA A 79 -17.18 7.00 -7.81
C ALA A 79 -15.82 7.72 -7.98
N LEU A 80 -14.69 7.07 -7.67
CA LEU A 80 -13.36 7.64 -7.84
C LEU A 80 -12.91 7.51 -9.30
N LYS A 81 -12.38 8.59 -9.88
CA LYS A 81 -11.72 8.55 -11.20
C LYS A 81 -10.34 7.91 -11.07
N PHE A 82 -10.08 6.87 -11.87
CA PHE A 82 -8.78 6.20 -11.96
C PHE A 82 -8.07 6.55 -13.26
N ILE A 83 -6.76 6.82 -13.17
CA ILE A 83 -5.87 7.01 -14.30
C ILE A 83 -4.64 6.13 -14.07
N LEU A 84 -4.46 5.13 -14.92
CA LEU A 84 -3.47 4.08 -14.75
C LEU A 84 -2.37 4.19 -15.81
N PHE A 85 -1.12 4.07 -15.37
CA PHE A 85 0.05 4.05 -16.24
C PHE A 85 0.91 2.82 -15.97
N ASP A 86 1.20 2.07 -17.01
CA ASP A 86 2.22 1.01 -17.01
C ASP A 86 2.62 0.67 -18.45
N PRO A 87 3.92 0.48 -18.78
CA PRO A 87 4.32 0.02 -20.11
C PRO A 87 3.90 -1.42 -20.43
N LYS A 88 3.58 -2.21 -19.40
CA LYS A 88 3.04 -3.56 -19.55
C LYS A 88 1.51 -3.52 -19.64
N PRO A 89 0.91 -4.56 -20.24
CA PRO A 89 -0.56 -4.65 -20.30
C PRO A 89 -1.19 -4.64 -18.92
N ILE A 90 -2.22 -3.81 -18.77
CA ILE A 90 -3.10 -3.78 -17.60
C ILE A 90 -4.31 -4.66 -17.92
N SER A 91 -4.81 -5.41 -16.94
CA SER A 91 -5.97 -6.30 -17.10
C SER A 91 -7.13 -5.56 -17.74
N GLN A 92 -7.76 -6.18 -18.76
CA GLN A 92 -8.91 -5.59 -19.45
C GLN A 92 -10.23 -5.70 -18.68
N ASP A 93 -10.21 -6.42 -17.54
CA ASP A 93 -11.40 -6.57 -16.67
C ASP A 93 -11.66 -5.33 -15.79
N ILE A 94 -10.90 -4.25 -16.01
CA ILE A 94 -11.08 -2.97 -15.32
C ILE A 94 -12.09 -2.15 -16.11
N ASP A 95 -13.33 -2.16 -15.65
CA ASP A 95 -14.43 -1.40 -16.22
C ASP A 95 -14.59 0.00 -15.60
N GLY A 96 -15.61 0.70 -16.07
CA GLY A 96 -16.06 1.97 -15.53
C GLY A 96 -15.23 3.16 -15.97
N ASP A 97 -15.25 4.23 -15.17
CA ASP A 97 -14.54 5.49 -15.47
C ASP A 97 -13.03 5.37 -15.13
N THR A 98 -12.35 4.49 -15.90
CA THR A 98 -10.91 4.25 -15.79
C THR A 98 -10.21 4.60 -17.09
N GLU A 99 -9.19 5.47 -17.00
CA GLU A 99 -8.32 5.83 -18.11
C GLU A 99 -7.04 5.01 -18.01
N ILE A 100 -6.68 4.27 -19.08
CA ILE A 100 -5.53 3.37 -19.09
C ILE A 100 -4.54 3.84 -20.15
N HIS A 101 -3.30 4.07 -19.73
CA HIS A 101 -2.17 4.40 -20.57
C HIS A 101 -1.13 3.28 -20.51
N GLN A 102 -1.03 2.49 -21.61
CA GLN A 102 -0.01 1.44 -21.71
C GLN A 102 1.32 2.03 -22.15
N GLU A 103 1.88 2.90 -21.36
CA GLU A 103 3.11 3.62 -21.63
C GLU A 103 3.80 4.09 -20.34
N LEU A 104 5.05 4.53 -20.45
CA LEU A 104 5.78 5.09 -19.31
C LEU A 104 5.19 6.43 -18.91
N PHE A 105 5.05 6.63 -17.59
CA PHE A 105 4.69 7.95 -17.07
C PHE A 105 5.87 8.92 -17.21
N THR A 106 5.60 10.13 -17.68
CA THR A 106 6.61 11.15 -17.98
C THR A 106 6.23 12.50 -17.38
N ASP A 107 7.18 13.43 -17.34
CA ASP A 107 6.92 14.83 -16.94
C ASP A 107 5.85 15.50 -17.80
N ASP A 108 5.76 15.14 -19.10
CA ASP A 108 4.74 15.70 -20.00
C ASP A 108 3.35 15.20 -19.63
N PHE A 109 3.19 13.93 -19.29
CA PHE A 109 1.94 13.42 -18.75
C PHE A 109 1.58 14.10 -17.43
N ALA A 110 2.56 14.28 -16.53
CA ALA A 110 2.33 14.98 -15.27
C ALA A 110 1.81 16.41 -15.51
N ARG A 111 2.39 17.16 -16.48
CA ARG A 111 1.91 18.50 -16.86
C ARG A 111 0.51 18.49 -17.47
N GLN A 112 0.23 17.54 -18.37
CA GLN A 112 -1.09 17.38 -18.97
C GLN A 112 -2.18 17.08 -17.94
N LEU A 113 -1.92 16.15 -17.03
CA LEU A 113 -2.85 15.79 -15.97
C LEU A 113 -3.05 16.92 -14.97
N SER A 114 -1.97 17.63 -14.59
CA SER A 114 -2.05 18.80 -13.72
C SER A 114 -2.93 19.91 -14.33
N ALA A 115 -2.80 20.18 -15.62
CA ALA A 115 -3.63 21.15 -16.33
C ALA A 115 -5.10 20.70 -16.43
N ARG A 116 -5.33 19.42 -16.80
CA ARG A 116 -6.67 18.83 -16.94
C ARG A 116 -7.44 18.80 -15.62
N TYR A 117 -6.76 18.46 -14.54
CA TYR A 117 -7.37 18.26 -13.22
C TYR A 117 -7.07 19.38 -12.21
N LYS A 118 -6.78 20.59 -12.68
CA LYS A 118 -6.42 21.77 -11.87
C LYS A 118 -7.38 22.06 -10.70
N LYS A 119 -8.67 21.67 -10.84
CA LYS A 119 -9.70 21.87 -9.81
C LYS A 119 -9.98 20.63 -8.96
N LYS A 120 -9.19 19.58 -9.13
CA LYS A 120 -9.33 18.31 -8.41
C LYS A 120 -8.17 18.11 -7.46
N LYS A 121 -8.39 17.29 -6.44
CA LYS A 121 -7.36 16.80 -5.53
C LYS A 121 -6.71 15.56 -6.16
N ILE A 122 -5.46 15.65 -6.57
CA ILE A 122 -4.76 14.52 -7.20
C ILE A 122 -4.14 13.66 -6.11
N LEU A 123 -4.49 12.38 -6.11
CA LEU A 123 -3.84 11.34 -5.32
C LEU A 123 -2.89 10.58 -6.26
N LEU A 124 -1.62 10.46 -5.87
CA LEU A 124 -0.61 9.78 -6.68
C LEU A 124 -0.07 8.55 -5.98
N GLN A 125 -0.15 7.40 -6.62
CA GLN A 125 0.54 6.19 -6.19
C GLN A 125 1.58 5.79 -7.22
N CYS A 126 2.82 5.51 -6.78
CA CYS A 126 3.87 5.01 -7.64
C CYS A 126 4.42 3.70 -7.09
N TYR A 127 4.24 2.64 -7.89
CA TYR A 127 4.88 1.34 -7.74
C TYR A 127 5.90 1.16 -8.86
N THR A 128 7.02 1.82 -8.74
CA THR A 128 8.11 1.64 -9.71
C THR A 128 9.11 0.67 -9.10
N ARG A 129 9.20 -0.54 -9.65
CA ARG A 129 10.26 -1.48 -9.30
C ARG A 129 11.60 -0.91 -9.72
N ILE A 130 12.27 -0.34 -8.75
CA ILE A 130 13.51 0.38 -8.96
C ILE A 130 14.67 -0.58 -8.67
N SER A 131 15.60 -0.71 -9.62
CA SER A 131 16.86 -1.35 -9.28
C SER A 131 17.57 -0.52 -8.21
N SER A 132 18.16 -1.17 -7.21
CA SER A 132 18.94 -0.51 -6.15
C SER A 132 20.02 0.43 -6.68
N LYS A 133 20.52 0.18 -7.89
CA LYS A 133 21.53 1.02 -8.56
C LYS A 133 21.04 2.41 -9.01
N ARG A 134 19.71 2.62 -9.12
CA ARG A 134 19.11 3.88 -9.55
C ARG A 134 18.13 4.44 -8.52
N PHE A 135 18.28 4.05 -7.28
CA PHE A 135 17.32 4.40 -6.22
C PHE A 135 17.15 5.92 -6.08
N GLU A 136 18.23 6.68 -5.95
CA GLU A 136 18.18 8.15 -5.79
C GLU A 136 17.63 8.86 -7.05
N GLU A 137 17.95 8.36 -8.25
CA GLU A 137 17.41 8.90 -9.50
C GLU A 137 15.88 8.78 -9.53
N ASN A 138 15.38 7.65 -9.09
CA ASN A 138 13.95 7.38 -9.05
C ASN A 138 13.23 8.19 -7.98
N LEU A 139 13.80 8.33 -6.79
CA LEU A 139 13.27 9.23 -5.78
C LEU A 139 13.19 10.66 -6.32
N SER A 140 14.21 11.09 -7.07
CA SER A 140 14.22 12.40 -7.72
C SER A 140 13.13 12.54 -8.77
N MET A 141 12.93 11.53 -9.60
CA MET A 141 11.89 11.47 -10.62
C MET A 141 10.48 11.54 -10.01
N ILE A 142 10.22 10.74 -8.98
CA ILE A 142 8.93 10.73 -8.27
C ILE A 142 8.66 12.08 -7.61
N ARG A 143 9.66 12.71 -6.97
CA ARG A 143 9.53 14.06 -6.40
C ARG A 143 9.16 15.09 -7.46
N ASN A 144 9.76 14.98 -8.63
CA ASN A 144 9.47 15.87 -9.76
C ASN A 144 8.01 15.71 -10.21
N TRP A 145 7.55 14.48 -10.42
CA TRP A 145 6.15 14.21 -10.76
C TRP A 145 5.17 14.69 -9.69
N HIS A 146 5.49 14.44 -8.41
CA HIS A 146 4.68 14.93 -7.29
C HIS A 146 4.50 16.45 -7.33
N SER A 147 5.59 17.17 -7.57
CA SER A 147 5.58 18.65 -7.67
C SER A 147 4.83 19.14 -8.92
N ILE A 148 5.07 18.56 -10.09
CA ILE A 148 4.42 18.98 -11.36
C ILE A 148 2.90 18.76 -11.28
N LEU A 149 2.47 17.61 -10.74
CA LEU A 149 1.06 17.28 -10.58
C LEU A 149 0.34 18.16 -9.54
N GLY A 150 1.09 18.74 -8.59
CA GLY A 150 0.50 19.38 -7.42
C GLY A 150 -0.28 18.36 -6.59
N VAL A 151 0.39 17.27 -6.21
CA VAL A 151 -0.23 16.12 -5.53
C VAL A 151 -0.79 16.53 -4.17
N HIS A 152 -2.07 16.24 -3.94
CA HIS A 152 -2.72 16.46 -2.65
C HIS A 152 -2.22 15.46 -1.58
N ARG A 153 -2.04 14.19 -1.96
CA ARG A 153 -1.41 13.16 -1.13
C ARG A 153 -0.82 12.06 -1.99
N GLY A 154 0.36 11.57 -1.63
CA GLY A 154 1.07 10.54 -2.40
C GLY A 154 1.35 9.28 -1.58
N ALA A 155 1.35 8.11 -2.25
CA ALA A 155 1.76 6.83 -1.70
C ALA A 155 2.87 6.24 -2.57
N TYR A 156 4.04 5.99 -1.98
CA TYR A 156 5.25 5.60 -2.69
C TYR A 156 5.87 4.37 -2.07
N GLU A 157 6.28 3.41 -2.91
CA GLU A 157 7.11 2.31 -2.45
C GLU A 157 8.47 2.86 -1.99
N MET A 158 8.89 2.48 -0.79
CA MET A 158 10.10 2.98 -0.15
C MET A 158 10.92 1.81 0.36
N THR A 159 11.92 1.42 -0.44
CA THR A 159 12.89 0.38 -0.09
C THR A 159 14.25 1.05 0.06
N LEU A 160 14.57 1.49 1.27
CA LEU A 160 15.85 2.17 1.54
C LEU A 160 17.02 1.19 1.43
N PRO A 161 18.22 1.66 1.01
CA PRO A 161 19.40 0.83 0.92
C PRO A 161 19.77 0.17 2.26
N TYR A 162 20.13 -1.11 2.21
CA TYR A 162 20.67 -1.87 3.33
C TYR A 162 22.16 -1.63 3.53
N ASP A 163 22.64 -1.98 4.72
CA ASP A 163 24.07 -1.92 5.11
C ASP A 163 24.70 -0.55 4.80
N SER A 164 23.96 0.50 5.13
CA SER A 164 24.33 1.88 4.83
C SER A 164 24.03 2.81 5.99
N ASP A 165 25.05 3.58 6.41
CA ASP A 165 24.89 4.67 7.36
C ASP A 165 24.39 5.97 6.72
N GLY A 166 23.99 5.90 5.45
CA GLY A 166 23.50 7.03 4.68
C GLY A 166 22.07 7.44 5.03
N SER A 167 21.60 8.41 4.28
CA SER A 167 20.21 8.87 4.34
C SER A 167 19.74 9.34 2.97
N SER A 168 18.50 9.04 2.62
CA SER A 168 17.84 9.51 1.40
C SER A 168 16.95 10.70 1.66
N LEU A 169 16.97 11.68 0.76
CA LEU A 169 16.14 12.87 0.83
C LEU A 169 14.86 12.65 0.05
N PHE A 170 13.72 12.65 0.73
CA PHE A 170 12.42 12.44 0.08
C PHE A 170 11.31 13.27 0.70
N LEU A 171 10.10 13.21 0.13
CA LEU A 171 8.92 13.93 0.58
C LEU A 171 8.58 13.59 2.03
N LYS A 172 8.17 14.60 2.80
CA LYS A 172 7.74 14.41 4.18
C LYS A 172 6.47 13.57 4.23
N GLY A 173 6.47 12.54 5.08
CA GLY A 173 5.34 11.65 5.28
C GLY A 173 5.64 10.60 6.34
N ALA A 174 4.72 9.66 6.51
CA ALA A 174 4.86 8.53 7.39
C ALA A 174 5.23 7.26 6.60
N LEU A 175 6.16 6.47 7.14
CA LEU A 175 6.50 5.15 6.62
C LEU A 175 5.60 4.10 7.29
N TYR A 176 4.93 3.29 6.48
CA TYR A 176 4.01 2.26 6.95
C TYR A 176 4.65 0.88 6.85
N PHE A 177 4.52 0.09 7.91
CA PHE A 177 4.87 -1.33 7.86
C PHE A 177 4.02 -2.06 6.81
N PRO A 178 4.62 -2.96 6.04
CA PRO A 178 3.89 -3.67 4.99
C PRO A 178 2.90 -4.68 5.57
N VAL A 179 1.91 -5.05 4.74
CA VAL A 179 0.97 -6.16 4.99
C VAL A 179 1.19 -7.21 3.91
N TRP A 180 1.14 -8.49 4.25
CA TRP A 180 1.34 -9.60 3.28
C TRP A 180 2.65 -9.53 2.49
N SER A 181 3.66 -8.86 3.02
CA SER A 181 4.98 -8.74 2.39
C SER A 181 5.80 -10.02 2.53
N LYS A 182 6.91 -10.07 1.78
CA LYS A 182 7.90 -11.15 1.91
C LYS A 182 8.45 -11.21 3.34
N PRO A 183 8.80 -12.42 3.83
CA PRO A 183 9.65 -12.55 5.01
C PRO A 183 10.95 -11.76 4.79
N ALA A 184 11.42 -11.07 5.82
CA ALA A 184 12.63 -10.22 5.72
C ALA A 184 12.61 -9.15 4.62
N GLY A 185 11.45 -8.79 4.10
CA GLY A 185 11.32 -7.67 3.16
C GLY A 185 11.61 -6.33 3.84
N ALA A 186 12.31 -5.43 3.14
CA ALA A 186 12.50 -4.04 3.58
C ALA A 186 11.49 -3.08 2.95
N ASP A 187 10.62 -3.61 2.12
CA ASP A 187 9.65 -2.81 1.40
C ASP A 187 8.64 -2.23 2.38
N CYS A 188 8.55 -0.92 2.44
CA CYS A 188 7.51 -0.20 3.16
C CYS A 188 6.86 0.82 2.23
N ARG A 189 5.78 1.43 2.68
CA ARG A 189 5.10 2.48 1.93
C ARG A 189 5.25 3.82 2.65
N LEU A 190 5.71 4.84 1.93
CA LEU A 190 5.61 6.21 2.39
C LEU A 190 4.28 6.79 1.97
N ILE A 191 3.49 7.29 2.91
CA ILE A 191 2.31 8.13 2.63
C ILE A 191 2.66 9.56 3.05
N THR A 192 2.59 10.50 2.10
CA THR A 192 2.99 11.88 2.34
C THR A 192 2.01 12.63 3.25
N ASP A 193 2.48 13.69 3.89
CA ASP A 193 1.60 14.71 4.46
C ASP A 193 0.75 15.31 3.32
N PHE A 194 -0.40 15.89 3.66
CA PHE A 194 -1.26 16.56 2.67
C PHE A 194 -0.57 17.82 2.11
N ASP A 195 -0.74 18.03 0.80
CA ASP A 195 -0.28 19.22 0.06
C ASP A 195 1.19 19.59 0.31
N THR A 196 2.03 18.58 0.57
CA THR A 196 3.42 18.81 0.94
C THR A 196 4.37 18.69 -0.25
N ASN A 197 5.31 19.64 -0.35
CA ASN A 197 6.54 19.51 -1.14
C ASN A 197 7.78 19.54 -0.22
N LYS A 198 7.58 19.48 1.10
CA LYS A 198 8.67 19.48 2.07
C LYS A 198 9.47 18.18 1.96
N LEU A 199 10.80 18.34 1.94
CA LEU A 199 11.72 17.21 1.93
C LEU A 199 12.29 16.99 3.33
N VAL A 200 12.45 15.71 3.69
CA VAL A 200 13.10 15.24 4.92
C VAL A 200 14.08 14.12 4.59
N ARG A 201 15.02 13.89 5.52
CA ARG A 201 15.97 12.79 5.39
C ARG A 201 15.48 11.56 6.14
N TYR A 202 15.54 10.42 5.45
CA TYR A 202 15.22 9.10 5.99
C TYR A 202 16.52 8.33 6.20
N SER A 203 16.85 7.96 7.43
CA SER A 203 18.06 7.21 7.78
C SER A 203 17.94 5.76 7.29
N HIS A 204 18.94 5.28 6.55
CA HIS A 204 18.98 3.90 6.06
C HIS A 204 19.10 2.91 7.23
N ARG A 205 20.02 3.14 8.13
CA ARG A 205 20.24 2.28 9.31
C ARG A 205 18.99 2.19 10.17
N TYR A 206 18.38 3.33 10.50
CA TYR A 206 17.16 3.34 11.31
C TYR A 206 16.04 2.51 10.67
N HIS A 207 15.83 2.68 9.35
CA HIS A 207 14.84 1.93 8.60
C HIS A 207 15.14 0.41 8.58
N GLU A 208 16.40 0.06 8.31
CA GLU A 208 16.85 -1.34 8.30
C GLU A 208 16.60 -2.02 9.64
N GLU A 209 17.02 -1.38 10.75
CA GLU A 209 16.86 -1.91 12.11
C GLU A 209 15.38 -2.01 12.53
N ALA A 210 14.54 -1.03 12.15
CA ALA A 210 13.10 -1.06 12.39
C ALA A 210 12.42 -2.19 11.60
N MET A 211 12.78 -2.38 10.33
CA MET A 211 12.25 -3.46 9.51
C MET A 211 12.74 -4.83 9.96
N ALA A 212 13.98 -4.95 10.44
CA ALA A 212 14.48 -6.18 11.03
C ALA A 212 13.70 -6.55 12.29
N TYR A 213 13.47 -5.59 13.19
CA TYR A 213 12.66 -5.80 14.39
C TYR A 213 11.21 -6.17 14.03
N PHE A 214 10.61 -5.45 13.10
CA PHE A 214 9.26 -5.75 12.62
C PHE A 214 9.14 -7.20 12.12
N ASN A 215 10.00 -7.63 11.22
CA ASN A 215 9.94 -8.97 10.65
C ASN A 215 10.25 -10.08 11.65
N CYS A 216 11.15 -9.83 12.61
CA CYS A 216 11.61 -10.85 13.55
C CYS A 216 10.81 -10.91 14.84
N VAL A 217 10.26 -9.79 15.29
CA VAL A 217 9.58 -9.67 16.59
C VAL A 217 8.13 -9.31 16.42
N THR A 218 7.83 -8.11 15.88
CA THR A 218 6.45 -7.61 15.84
C THR A 218 5.53 -8.52 15.03
N ARG A 219 5.93 -8.83 13.80
CA ARG A 219 5.12 -9.62 12.87
C ARG A 219 4.89 -11.05 13.35
N THR A 220 5.85 -11.61 14.09
CA THR A 220 5.78 -13.00 14.58
C THR A 220 5.11 -13.15 15.95
N SER A 221 5.00 -12.07 16.72
CA SER A 221 4.47 -12.11 18.10
C SER A 221 3.01 -11.71 18.22
N ILE A 222 2.42 -11.09 17.18
CA ILE A 222 1.03 -10.63 17.23
C ILE A 222 0.09 -11.79 16.88
N TYR A 223 -0.66 -12.23 17.87
CA TYR A 223 -1.74 -13.20 17.73
C TYR A 223 -3.03 -12.59 18.26
N THR A 224 -4.08 -12.52 17.43
CA THR A 224 -5.40 -12.07 17.83
C THR A 224 -6.41 -13.20 17.69
N LYS A 225 -7.44 -13.23 18.54
CA LYS A 225 -8.52 -14.20 18.42
C LYS A 225 -9.37 -13.89 17.19
N ASN A 226 -9.74 -14.91 16.44
CA ASN A 226 -10.65 -14.78 15.31
C ASN A 226 -12.11 -14.68 15.76
N GLU A 227 -12.50 -13.52 16.27
CA GLU A 227 -13.85 -13.30 16.82
C GLU A 227 -14.93 -13.14 15.73
N LEU A 228 -14.52 -12.95 14.47
CA LEU A 228 -15.46 -12.78 13.34
C LEU A 228 -15.73 -14.10 12.61
N HIS A 229 -15.18 -15.22 13.06
CA HIS A 229 -15.27 -16.50 12.35
C HIS A 229 -14.89 -16.38 10.86
N LEU A 230 -13.87 -15.60 10.59
CA LEU A 230 -13.33 -15.45 9.25
C LEU A 230 -12.65 -16.75 8.78
N PRO A 231 -12.52 -16.99 7.47
CA PRO A 231 -11.81 -18.15 6.96
C PRO A 231 -10.43 -18.32 7.61
N SER A 232 -9.94 -19.54 7.72
CA SER A 232 -8.69 -19.88 8.43
C SER A 232 -7.45 -19.15 7.97
N ILE A 233 -7.44 -18.64 6.74
CA ILE A 233 -6.40 -17.75 6.19
C ILE A 233 -6.26 -16.43 6.98
N TYR A 234 -7.24 -16.08 7.80
CA TYR A 234 -7.24 -14.90 8.67
C TYR A 234 -6.93 -15.24 10.15
N ASP A 235 -6.38 -16.42 10.39
CA ASP A 235 -5.98 -16.78 11.75
C ASP A 235 -4.86 -15.85 12.25
N ALA A 236 -5.10 -15.25 13.35
CA ALA A 236 -4.25 -14.72 14.40
C ALA A 236 -2.78 -14.38 14.03
N CYS A 237 -2.51 -13.62 12.96
CA CYS A 237 -1.18 -13.10 12.65
C CYS A 237 -1.22 -11.58 12.44
N TYR A 238 -0.03 -10.95 12.39
CA TYR A 238 0.08 -9.52 12.12
C TYR A 238 -0.66 -9.12 10.82
N ASP A 239 -0.39 -9.82 9.73
CA ASP A 239 -0.94 -9.47 8.40
C ASP A 239 -2.47 -9.54 8.39
N CYS A 240 -3.05 -10.58 9.00
CA CYS A 240 -4.49 -10.72 9.17
C CYS A 240 -5.09 -9.58 10.01
N THR A 241 -4.39 -9.22 11.09
CA THR A 241 -4.85 -8.16 12.00
C THR A 241 -4.76 -6.79 11.35
N ALA A 242 -3.65 -6.51 10.65
CA ALA A 242 -3.46 -5.29 9.88
C ALA A 242 -4.53 -5.13 8.80
N GLU A 243 -4.78 -6.16 8.02
CA GLU A 243 -5.83 -6.14 7.00
C GLU A 243 -7.20 -5.87 7.63
N ARG A 244 -7.57 -6.56 8.71
CA ARG A 244 -8.84 -6.30 9.40
C ARG A 244 -8.95 -4.87 9.92
N GLN A 245 -7.87 -4.32 10.46
CA GLN A 245 -7.85 -2.92 10.91
C GLN A 245 -8.08 -1.97 9.74
N ILE A 246 -7.36 -2.12 8.63
CA ILE A 246 -7.50 -1.30 7.42
C ILE A 246 -8.91 -1.40 6.84
N LEU A 247 -9.44 -2.61 6.70
CA LEU A 247 -10.80 -2.82 6.19
C LEU A 247 -11.86 -2.29 7.17
N SER A 248 -11.61 -2.35 8.48
CA SER A 248 -12.48 -1.75 9.48
C SER A 248 -12.54 -0.22 9.34
N GLU A 249 -11.41 0.45 9.12
CA GLU A 249 -11.37 1.88 8.83
C GLU A 249 -12.16 2.19 7.55
N TYR A 250 -11.97 1.42 6.48
CA TYR A 250 -12.77 1.57 5.27
C TYR A 250 -14.28 1.42 5.52
N VAL A 251 -14.69 0.40 6.27
CA VAL A 251 -16.13 0.15 6.57
C VAL A 251 -16.71 1.26 7.47
N CYS A 252 -15.96 1.70 8.47
CA CYS A 252 -16.45 2.70 9.42
C CYS A 252 -16.39 4.12 8.87
N ASP A 253 -15.27 4.52 8.30
CA ASP A 253 -14.99 5.90 7.93
C ASP A 253 -15.46 6.21 6.52
N PHE A 254 -15.28 5.26 5.59
CA PHE A 254 -15.66 5.47 4.20
C PHE A 254 -17.11 5.04 3.91
N LEU A 255 -17.55 3.88 4.39
CA LEU A 255 -18.94 3.42 4.22
C LEU A 255 -19.87 3.91 5.32
N CYS A 256 -19.39 4.65 6.31
CA CYS A 256 -20.15 5.19 7.43
C CYS A 256 -20.94 4.13 8.21
N VAL A 257 -20.43 2.93 8.35
CA VAL A 257 -21.05 1.85 9.13
C VAL A 257 -20.55 1.88 10.56
N LYS A 258 -21.47 1.96 11.53
CA LYS A 258 -21.10 2.02 12.96
C LYS A 258 -20.33 0.80 13.40
N HIS A 259 -19.12 1.00 13.91
CA HIS A 259 -18.25 -0.06 14.45
C HIS A 259 -18.99 -0.92 15.49
N GLY A 260 -18.80 -2.23 15.43
CA GLY A 260 -19.37 -3.20 16.36
C GLY A 260 -20.87 -3.53 16.16
N SER A 261 -21.56 -2.83 15.23
CA SER A 261 -22.95 -3.14 14.89
C SER A 261 -23.04 -4.49 14.12
N ASP A 262 -24.23 -5.07 14.03
CA ASP A 262 -24.42 -6.31 13.25
C ASP A 262 -24.20 -6.04 11.74
N ALA A 263 -24.54 -4.85 11.26
CA ALA A 263 -24.22 -4.41 9.89
C ALA A 263 -22.70 -4.38 9.64
N TYR A 264 -21.93 -3.86 10.61
CA TYR A 264 -20.46 -3.85 10.56
C TYR A 264 -19.90 -5.28 10.51
N LYS A 265 -20.33 -6.16 11.42
CA LYS A 265 -19.85 -7.56 11.47
C LYS A 265 -20.16 -8.29 10.15
N LYS A 266 -21.38 -8.12 9.64
CA LYS A 266 -21.80 -8.68 8.34
C LYS A 266 -20.92 -8.16 7.21
N LYS A 267 -20.73 -6.83 7.12
CA LYS A 267 -19.94 -6.20 6.05
C LYS A 267 -18.47 -6.60 6.09
N MET A 268 -17.87 -6.66 7.28
CA MET A 268 -16.49 -7.12 7.46
C MET A 268 -16.33 -8.57 7.00
N LYS A 269 -17.26 -9.46 7.39
CA LYS A 269 -17.21 -10.86 6.96
C LYS A 269 -17.35 -11.00 5.45
N GLU A 270 -18.31 -10.31 4.85
CA GLU A 270 -18.50 -10.28 3.39
C GLU A 270 -17.21 -9.82 2.70
N LEU A 271 -16.68 -8.66 3.08
CA LEU A 271 -15.53 -8.05 2.44
C LEU A 271 -14.27 -8.95 2.51
N CYS A 272 -13.96 -9.50 3.68
CA CYS A 272 -12.83 -10.40 3.84
C CYS A 272 -13.00 -11.71 3.04
N THR A 273 -14.22 -12.23 2.96
CA THR A 273 -14.51 -13.44 2.18
C THR A 273 -14.37 -13.17 0.68
N ASP A 274 -14.93 -12.05 0.23
CA ASP A 274 -14.93 -11.66 -1.19
C ASP A 274 -13.50 -11.37 -1.68
N ILE A 275 -12.69 -10.64 -0.90
CA ILE A 275 -11.28 -10.41 -1.22
C ILE A 275 -10.52 -11.74 -1.37
N SER A 276 -10.75 -12.68 -0.46
CA SER A 276 -10.06 -13.98 -0.50
C SER A 276 -10.47 -14.82 -1.70
N ALA A 277 -11.76 -14.85 -2.02
CA ALA A 277 -12.28 -15.52 -3.20
C ALA A 277 -11.74 -14.87 -4.47
N TYR A 278 -11.79 -13.54 -4.54
CA TYR A 278 -11.31 -12.78 -5.70
C TYR A 278 -9.86 -13.11 -6.06
N PHE A 279 -8.93 -13.05 -5.10
CA PHE A 279 -7.53 -13.33 -5.38
C PHE A 279 -7.25 -14.80 -5.66
N LYS A 280 -8.04 -15.70 -5.11
CA LYS A 280 -7.94 -17.14 -5.44
C LYS A 280 -8.33 -17.41 -6.89
N ASP A 281 -9.39 -16.75 -7.36
CA ASP A 281 -10.00 -17.06 -8.65
C ASP A 281 -9.40 -16.25 -9.81
N ASN A 282 -8.90 -15.03 -9.56
CA ASN A 282 -8.45 -14.10 -10.59
C ASN A 282 -6.94 -13.89 -10.65
N CYS A 283 -6.18 -14.24 -9.62
CA CYS A 283 -4.75 -14.02 -9.63
C CYS A 283 -3.99 -15.33 -9.91
N PRO A 284 -2.98 -15.29 -10.79
CA PRO A 284 -2.11 -16.44 -10.96
C PRO A 284 -1.43 -16.77 -9.64
N GLN A 285 -1.41 -18.05 -9.28
CA GLN A 285 -0.61 -18.50 -8.16
C GLN A 285 0.85 -18.18 -8.47
N LEU A 286 1.49 -17.47 -7.56
CA LEU A 286 2.92 -17.20 -7.71
C LEU A 286 3.66 -18.55 -7.62
N PRO A 287 4.60 -18.83 -8.54
CA PRO A 287 5.37 -20.06 -8.50
C PRO A 287 6.08 -20.22 -7.15
N ASP A 288 6.24 -21.45 -6.67
CA ASP A 288 6.85 -21.77 -5.37
C ASP A 288 8.25 -21.13 -5.20
N TRP A 289 9.00 -20.95 -6.28
CA TRP A 289 10.30 -20.25 -6.26
C TRP A 289 10.18 -18.75 -6.03
N PHE A 290 9.01 -18.14 -6.26
CA PHE A 290 8.77 -16.72 -5.96
C PHE A 290 8.53 -16.49 -4.47
N VAL A 291 8.09 -17.51 -3.77
CA VAL A 291 7.86 -17.51 -2.32
C VAL A 291 9.16 -17.76 -1.54
N GLY A 292 10.21 -18.19 -2.22
CA GLY A 292 11.48 -18.68 -1.65
C GLY A 292 12.66 -17.71 -1.68
N TRP A 293 12.47 -16.38 -1.89
CA TRP A 293 13.56 -15.39 -1.90
C TRP A 293 13.41 -14.37 -0.79
#